data_ad7d19e515dcc6c8ae43deb8e0d77296
#
_entry.id   ad7d19e515dcc6c8ae43deb8e0d77296
#
_cell.length_a   1.000
_cell.length_b   1.000
_cell.length_c   1.000
_cell.angle_alpha   90.00
_cell.angle_beta   90.00
_cell.angle_gamma   90.00
#
_symmetry.space_group_name_H-M   'P 1'
#
loop_
_entity.id
_entity.type
_entity.pdbx_description
1 polymer ?
#
loop_
_entity_poly.entity_id
_entity_poly.type
_entity_poly.pdbx_seq_one_letter_code
_entity_poly.pdbx_strand_id
1 'polypeptide(L)'
;MRRGRKTNQITKVIKFLILGGRGMKRKFAVIMSAALAAGSTMPVMAESETAFTPSTYVGEFSLTADGESMLFSVTAEQFAEDGVSVSANVTLPASVTGEEADTVYGLNDVLRVVSGDLYINVAEIASTYGELLGSDISSMLPMFGIDQDWVEIPAIDFAAVETEAETDFDVDSMMNDLTALAENFDIQTAEDGSTTITFDGPAIVNTVKAVENVVDNAMSVLLSQVQGTDASQIVTVFDDYLQAAAEGVNMASPDVSVEDAKGMIVDMMNSLVEEMVSSFDVTPLQTEDGSKLSDQIQQMLDEGATINGTATVNADGTMTENVTVVNGESTVVVDMSFDGTAFNYVVTEDGTEIMNANGTITAQDNDFGMDMTTTADGETVNMNVALTLLDNGLSIALTTNDGNEEVSMAGSFTQEDGVTITDTEAPTATLLRDVVKNTVAMFYAAQEPVEEETAVTVAE
;
A
#
# COMPACT_ATOMS: atom_id res chain seq x y z
N MET A 1 -27.07 -17.72 -27.45
CA MET A 1 -27.33 -17.75 -26.00
C MET A 1 -26.10 -17.92 -25.14
N ARG A 2 -24.88 -17.87 -25.68
CA ARG A 2 -23.61 -17.99 -24.87
C ARG A 2 -22.97 -16.64 -24.43
N ARG A 3 -23.38 -15.50 -25.01
CA ARG A 3 -22.79 -14.17 -24.65
C ARG A 3 -23.25 -13.62 -23.30
N GLY A 4 -24.36 -14.06 -22.74
CA GLY A 4 -24.87 -13.54 -21.47
C GLY A 4 -24.20 -14.12 -20.19
N ARG A 5 -23.45 -15.24 -20.30
CA ARG A 5 -22.82 -15.87 -19.15
C ARG A 5 -21.47 -15.23 -18.78
N LYS A 6 -20.68 -14.77 -19.76
CA LYS A 6 -19.32 -14.23 -19.51
C LYS A 6 -19.33 -12.83 -18.87
N THR A 7 -20.31 -11.98 -19.23
CA THR A 7 -20.43 -10.64 -18.58
C THR A 7 -20.77 -10.75 -17.09
N ASN A 8 -21.39 -11.86 -16.67
CA ASN A 8 -21.74 -12.09 -15.27
C ASN A 8 -20.53 -12.52 -14.41
N GLN A 9 -19.48 -13.06 -15.01
CA GLN A 9 -18.26 -13.51 -14.30
C GLN A 9 -17.35 -12.34 -13.95
N ILE A 10 -17.06 -11.45 -14.90
CA ILE A 10 -16.28 -10.23 -14.66
C ILE A 10 -16.95 -9.36 -13.59
N THR A 11 -18.29 -9.26 -13.65
CA THR A 11 -19.07 -8.54 -12.63
C THR A 11 -18.98 -9.20 -11.25
N LYS A 12 -18.82 -10.54 -11.18
CA LYS A 12 -18.61 -11.25 -9.91
C LYS A 12 -17.19 -11.05 -9.35
N VAL A 13 -16.14 -11.16 -10.20
CA VAL A 13 -14.75 -10.86 -9.80
C VAL A 13 -14.62 -9.41 -9.37
N ILE A 14 -15.19 -8.47 -10.12
CA ILE A 14 -15.22 -7.04 -9.75
C ILE A 14 -16.04 -6.84 -8.48
N LYS A 15 -17.17 -7.55 -8.29
CA LYS A 15 -17.94 -7.51 -7.05
C LYS A 15 -17.18 -8.12 -5.87
N PHE A 16 -16.45 -9.19 -6.06
CA PHE A 16 -15.58 -9.78 -5.02
C PHE A 16 -14.44 -8.82 -4.65
N LEU A 17 -13.78 -8.20 -5.64
CA LEU A 17 -12.68 -7.24 -5.43
C LEU A 17 -13.15 -5.85 -4.96
N ILE A 18 -14.33 -5.39 -5.39
CA ILE A 18 -14.80 -4.01 -5.18
C ILE A 18 -15.99 -3.92 -4.21
N LEU A 19 -16.87 -4.93 -4.13
CA LEU A 19 -18.15 -4.90 -3.42
C LEU A 19 -18.22 -5.80 -2.19
N GLY A 20 -17.11 -6.35 -1.73
CA GLY A 20 -17.05 -6.81 -0.35
C GLY A 20 -17.63 -5.71 0.53
N GLY A 21 -18.62 -6.03 1.38
CA GLY A 21 -19.41 -5.06 2.13
C GLY A 21 -18.55 -3.99 2.82
N ARG A 22 -19.14 -2.87 3.24
CA ARG A 22 -18.39 -1.71 3.81
C ARG A 22 -17.36 -2.11 4.87
N GLY A 23 -17.58 -3.21 5.59
CA GLY A 23 -16.61 -3.81 6.52
C GLY A 23 -15.40 -4.45 5.83
N MET A 24 -15.59 -5.12 4.69
CA MET A 24 -14.53 -5.82 3.96
C MET A 24 -13.54 -4.85 3.28
N LYS A 25 -13.99 -3.66 2.83
CA LYS A 25 -13.08 -2.64 2.26
C LYS A 25 -12.06 -2.13 3.27
N ARG A 26 -12.46 -1.94 4.53
CA ARG A 26 -11.53 -1.53 5.61
C ARG A 26 -10.59 -2.67 5.98
N LYS A 27 -11.11 -3.90 6.08
CA LYS A 27 -10.30 -5.10 6.34
C LYS A 27 -9.29 -5.34 5.22
N PHE A 28 -9.70 -5.21 3.94
CA PHE A 28 -8.84 -5.37 2.77
C PHE A 28 -7.75 -4.29 2.68
N ALA A 29 -8.06 -3.04 3.00
CA ALA A 29 -7.09 -1.95 3.03
C ALA A 29 -6.01 -2.19 4.09
N VAL A 30 -6.38 -2.68 5.28
CA VAL A 30 -5.42 -3.03 6.35
C VAL A 30 -4.54 -4.22 5.93
N ILE A 31 -5.13 -5.24 5.32
CA ILE A 31 -4.43 -6.43 4.84
C ILE A 31 -3.45 -6.07 3.72
N MET A 32 -3.90 -5.29 2.73
CA MET A 32 -3.04 -4.83 1.63
C MET A 32 -1.91 -3.91 2.13
N SER A 33 -2.18 -3.05 3.11
CA SER A 33 -1.15 -2.20 3.73
C SER A 33 -0.11 -3.04 4.48
N ALA A 34 -0.53 -4.09 5.17
CA ALA A 34 0.37 -5.02 5.85
C ALA A 34 1.20 -5.86 4.84
N ALA A 35 0.59 -6.32 3.75
CA ALA A 35 1.27 -7.05 2.69
C ALA A 35 2.27 -6.17 1.92
N LEU A 36 1.90 -4.90 1.63
CA LEU A 36 2.80 -3.93 1.02
C LEU A 36 3.94 -3.53 1.97
N ALA A 37 3.67 -3.38 3.27
CA ALA A 37 4.71 -3.12 4.27
C ALA A 37 5.66 -4.30 4.41
N ALA A 38 5.17 -5.54 4.39
CA ALA A 38 6.00 -6.74 4.39
C ALA A 38 6.83 -6.88 3.10
N GLY A 39 6.26 -6.52 1.94
CA GLY A 39 6.97 -6.51 0.66
C GLY A 39 7.99 -5.37 0.52
N SER A 40 7.79 -4.24 1.23
CA SER A 40 8.73 -3.12 1.22
C SER A 40 9.95 -3.34 2.12
N THR A 41 9.94 -4.37 2.96
CA THR A 41 11.11 -4.81 3.74
C THR A 41 12.02 -5.77 2.96
N MET A 42 11.97 -5.75 1.61
CA MET A 42 13.09 -6.33 0.85
C MET A 42 14.36 -5.74 1.46
N PRO A 43 15.29 -6.58 1.95
CA PRO A 43 16.51 -6.04 2.50
C PRO A 43 17.13 -5.16 1.41
N VAL A 44 17.22 -3.86 1.66
CA VAL A 44 18.18 -3.03 0.97
C VAL A 44 19.47 -3.78 1.18
N MET A 45 19.97 -4.39 0.12
CA MET A 45 21.15 -5.22 0.18
C MET A 45 22.23 -4.36 0.79
N ALA A 46 22.54 -4.63 2.06
CA ALA A 46 23.71 -4.05 2.67
C ALA A 46 24.86 -4.42 1.75
N GLU A 47 25.63 -3.44 1.29
CA GLU A 47 26.89 -3.66 0.60
C GLU A 47 27.77 -4.56 1.48
N SER A 48 27.62 -5.87 1.28
CA SER A 48 28.55 -6.84 1.85
C SER A 48 29.54 -7.17 0.74
N GLU A 49 30.83 -7.08 1.05
CA GLU A 49 31.94 -7.48 0.15
C GLU A 49 31.94 -9.01 -0.14
N THR A 50 30.80 -9.69 -0.04
CA THR A 50 30.65 -11.11 -0.36
C THR A 50 30.38 -11.25 -1.86
N ALA A 51 31.03 -12.21 -2.49
CA ALA A 51 30.79 -12.54 -3.89
C ALA A 51 29.31 -12.82 -4.12
N PHE A 52 28.74 -12.24 -5.20
CA PHE A 52 27.36 -12.47 -5.60
C PHE A 52 27.03 -13.98 -5.69
N THR A 53 25.92 -14.37 -5.12
CA THR A 53 25.39 -15.76 -5.22
C THR A 53 23.97 -15.67 -5.80
N PRO A 54 23.70 -16.33 -6.93
CA PRO A 54 22.34 -16.41 -7.46
C PRO A 54 21.35 -16.94 -6.42
N SER A 55 20.22 -16.29 -6.31
CA SER A 55 19.20 -16.60 -5.29
C SER A 55 17.80 -16.47 -5.88
N THR A 56 16.89 -17.32 -5.41
CA THR A 56 15.46 -17.25 -5.71
C THR A 56 14.70 -16.77 -4.49
N TYR A 57 13.85 -15.78 -4.67
CA TYR A 57 12.94 -15.25 -3.66
C TYR A 57 11.52 -15.66 -4.03
N VAL A 58 10.85 -16.33 -3.12
CA VAL A 58 9.47 -16.81 -3.32
C VAL A 58 8.55 -16.14 -2.30
N GLY A 59 7.54 -15.42 -2.79
CA GLY A 59 6.44 -14.90 -2.00
C GLY A 59 5.17 -15.67 -2.33
N GLU A 60 4.55 -16.29 -1.35
CA GLU A 60 3.26 -16.97 -1.50
C GLU A 60 2.25 -16.34 -0.55
N PHE A 61 1.06 -16.02 -1.07
CA PHE A 61 -0.02 -15.43 -0.28
C PHE A 61 -1.33 -16.11 -0.62
N SER A 62 -2.09 -16.44 0.40
CA SER A 62 -3.46 -16.92 0.26
C SER A 62 -4.43 -15.97 0.95
N LEU A 63 -5.55 -15.72 0.30
CA LEU A 63 -6.69 -15.01 0.87
C LEU A 63 -7.89 -15.94 0.84
N THR A 64 -8.43 -16.26 2.00
CA THR A 64 -9.60 -17.11 2.14
C THR A 64 -10.76 -16.31 2.72
N ALA A 65 -11.92 -16.38 2.08
CA ALA A 65 -13.17 -15.80 2.55
C ALA A 65 -14.31 -16.77 2.21
N ASP A 66 -15.21 -17.04 3.14
CA ASP A 66 -16.35 -17.97 2.98
C ASP A 66 -15.95 -19.39 2.54
N GLY A 67 -14.75 -19.81 2.95
CA GLY A 67 -14.20 -21.14 2.64
C GLY A 67 -13.63 -21.26 1.21
N GLU A 68 -13.57 -20.18 0.45
CA GLU A 68 -12.96 -20.08 -0.86
C GLU A 68 -11.62 -19.35 -0.77
N SER A 69 -10.59 -19.89 -1.40
CA SER A 69 -9.23 -19.35 -1.32
C SER A 69 -8.75 -18.88 -2.69
N MET A 70 -8.18 -17.68 -2.73
CA MET A 70 -7.33 -17.21 -3.81
C MET A 70 -5.86 -17.34 -3.39
N LEU A 71 -5.03 -17.85 -4.29
CA LEU A 71 -3.59 -17.95 -4.06
C LEU A 71 -2.86 -17.02 -5.01
N PHE A 72 -1.86 -16.35 -4.49
CA PHE A 72 -0.94 -15.51 -5.24
C PHE A 72 0.47 -15.99 -4.96
N SER A 73 1.27 -16.22 -5.98
CA SER A 73 2.69 -16.46 -5.82
C SER A 73 3.49 -15.54 -6.72
N VAL A 74 4.61 -15.06 -6.20
CA VAL A 74 5.60 -14.28 -6.95
C VAL A 74 6.94 -14.91 -6.72
N THR A 75 7.66 -15.18 -7.80
CA THR A 75 9.02 -15.70 -7.76
C THR A 75 9.93 -14.68 -8.43
N ALA A 76 10.97 -14.24 -7.71
CA ALA A 76 12.00 -13.38 -8.24
C ALA A 76 13.34 -14.14 -8.21
N GLU A 77 13.93 -14.37 -9.37
CA GLU A 77 15.20 -15.06 -9.53
C GLU A 77 16.30 -14.03 -9.83
N GLN A 78 17.16 -13.80 -8.87
CA GLN A 78 18.33 -12.95 -9.05
C GLN A 78 19.48 -13.78 -9.61
N PHE A 79 19.69 -13.69 -10.92
CA PHE A 79 20.69 -14.48 -11.65
C PHE A 79 22.03 -13.77 -11.83
N ALA A 80 22.05 -12.45 -11.67
CA ALA A 80 23.25 -11.59 -11.70
C ALA A 80 23.13 -10.49 -10.64
N GLU A 81 24.20 -9.77 -10.39
CA GLU A 81 24.22 -8.63 -9.45
C GLU A 81 23.19 -7.57 -9.83
N ASP A 82 23.05 -7.32 -11.14
CA ASP A 82 22.10 -6.39 -11.77
C ASP A 82 21.08 -7.12 -12.67
N GLY A 83 20.85 -8.42 -12.44
CA GLY A 83 19.98 -9.27 -13.23
C GLY A 83 18.92 -9.97 -12.38
N VAL A 84 17.64 -9.69 -12.66
CA VAL A 84 16.48 -10.28 -11.97
C VAL A 84 15.42 -10.67 -12.99
N SER A 85 14.81 -11.84 -12.83
CA SER A 85 13.58 -12.25 -13.52
C SER A 85 12.46 -12.43 -12.50
N VAL A 86 11.25 -12.01 -12.86
CA VAL A 86 10.07 -12.11 -12.00
C VAL A 86 8.97 -12.88 -12.72
N SER A 87 8.43 -13.86 -12.02
CA SER A 87 7.23 -14.62 -12.42
C SER A 87 6.15 -14.44 -11.37
N ALA A 88 4.89 -14.50 -11.78
CA ALA A 88 3.74 -14.40 -10.87
C ALA A 88 2.66 -15.40 -11.26
N ASN A 89 1.96 -15.96 -10.28
CA ASN A 89 0.80 -16.81 -10.52
C ASN A 89 -0.37 -16.36 -9.65
N VAL A 90 -1.57 -16.49 -10.18
CA VAL A 90 -2.82 -16.28 -9.46
C VAL A 90 -3.68 -17.51 -9.64
N THR A 91 -4.08 -18.15 -8.54
CA THR A 91 -5.05 -19.23 -8.57
C THR A 91 -6.40 -18.70 -8.10
N LEU A 92 -7.39 -18.77 -8.96
CA LEU A 92 -8.77 -18.38 -8.66
C LEU A 92 -9.62 -19.61 -8.41
N PRO A 93 -10.49 -19.60 -7.36
CA PRO A 93 -11.38 -20.71 -7.07
C PRO A 93 -12.40 -20.94 -8.18
N ALA A 94 -12.83 -22.18 -8.33
CA ALA A 94 -13.81 -22.63 -9.32
C ALA A 94 -15.13 -21.85 -9.30
N SER A 95 -15.56 -21.42 -8.11
CA SER A 95 -16.75 -20.58 -7.91
C SER A 95 -16.65 -19.19 -8.55
N VAL A 96 -15.45 -18.62 -8.58
CA VAL A 96 -15.15 -17.32 -9.19
C VAL A 96 -15.03 -17.44 -10.69
N THR A 97 -14.31 -18.43 -11.17
CA THR A 97 -14.10 -18.66 -12.62
C THR A 97 -15.32 -19.30 -13.29
N GLY A 98 -16.10 -20.09 -12.55
CA GLY A 98 -17.22 -20.87 -13.05
C GLY A 98 -16.80 -22.15 -13.79
N GLU A 99 -15.53 -22.55 -13.62
CA GLU A 99 -14.97 -23.80 -14.13
C GLU A 99 -15.27 -24.97 -13.17
N GLU A 100 -14.87 -26.19 -13.55
CA GLU A 100 -15.05 -27.40 -12.70
C GLU A 100 -14.01 -27.52 -11.58
N ALA A 101 -12.89 -26.77 -11.70
CA ALA A 101 -11.78 -26.76 -10.77
C ALA A 101 -11.16 -25.37 -10.69
N ASP A 102 -10.33 -25.14 -9.66
CA ASP A 102 -9.55 -23.93 -9.53
C ASP A 102 -8.67 -23.70 -10.74
N THR A 103 -8.56 -22.46 -11.18
CA THR A 103 -7.84 -22.09 -12.40
C THR A 103 -6.60 -21.28 -12.04
N VAL A 104 -5.46 -21.70 -12.57
CA VAL A 104 -4.20 -20.99 -12.41
C VAL A 104 -3.92 -20.13 -13.62
N TYR A 105 -3.71 -18.84 -13.40
CA TYR A 105 -3.25 -17.87 -14.38
C TYR A 105 -1.78 -17.55 -14.08
N GLY A 106 -0.88 -18.02 -14.93
CA GLY A 106 0.57 -17.82 -14.78
C GLY A 106 1.07 -16.68 -15.65
N LEU A 107 1.94 -15.85 -15.09
CA LEU A 107 2.76 -14.85 -15.76
C LEU A 107 4.21 -15.25 -15.59
N ASN A 108 4.71 -16.05 -16.52
CA ASN A 108 6.09 -16.57 -16.44
C ASN A 108 7.06 -15.54 -17.01
N ASP A 109 8.13 -15.25 -16.26
CA ASP A 109 9.16 -14.29 -16.69
C ASP A 109 8.53 -12.99 -17.22
N VAL A 110 7.59 -12.44 -16.42
CA VAL A 110 6.78 -11.27 -16.83
C VAL A 110 7.56 -9.97 -16.77
N LEU A 111 8.55 -9.91 -15.89
CA LEU A 111 9.47 -8.78 -15.76
C LEU A 111 10.90 -9.32 -15.72
N ARG A 112 11.80 -8.61 -16.39
CA ARG A 112 13.23 -8.90 -16.32
C ARG A 112 14.00 -7.59 -16.19
N VAL A 113 15.01 -7.56 -15.32
CA VAL A 113 15.99 -6.48 -15.24
C VAL A 113 17.32 -7.05 -15.73
N VAL A 114 17.97 -6.38 -16.63
CA VAL A 114 19.30 -6.73 -17.13
C VAL A 114 20.12 -5.46 -17.30
N SER A 115 21.21 -5.35 -16.58
CA SER A 115 22.13 -4.18 -16.64
C SER A 115 21.42 -2.83 -16.39
N GLY A 116 20.38 -2.83 -15.55
CA GLY A 116 19.60 -1.65 -15.18
C GLY A 116 18.38 -1.39 -16.07
N ASP A 117 18.29 -1.97 -17.25
CA ASP A 117 17.13 -1.86 -18.12
C ASP A 117 16.01 -2.81 -17.67
N LEU A 118 14.77 -2.32 -17.67
CA LEU A 118 13.58 -3.12 -17.32
C LEU A 118 12.88 -3.60 -18.59
N TYR A 119 12.64 -4.88 -18.66
CA TYR A 119 11.91 -5.57 -19.73
C TYR A 119 10.58 -6.11 -19.22
N ILE A 120 9.50 -5.82 -19.93
CA ILE A 120 8.15 -6.29 -19.61
C ILE A 120 7.68 -7.23 -20.71
N ASN A 121 7.34 -8.48 -20.36
CA ASN A 121 6.79 -9.46 -21.30
C ASN A 121 5.30 -9.19 -21.56
N VAL A 122 5.05 -8.31 -22.52
CA VAL A 122 3.67 -7.89 -22.85
C VAL A 122 2.88 -8.97 -23.60
N ALA A 123 3.56 -9.88 -24.29
CA ALA A 123 2.90 -11.02 -24.93
C ALA A 123 2.33 -11.99 -23.90
N GLU A 124 3.10 -12.31 -22.84
CA GLU A 124 2.64 -13.14 -21.72
C GLU A 124 1.46 -12.48 -20.98
N ILE A 125 1.58 -11.18 -20.67
CA ILE A 125 0.50 -10.41 -20.04
C ILE A 125 -0.77 -10.44 -20.92
N ALA A 126 -0.64 -10.15 -22.22
CA ALA A 126 -1.78 -10.11 -23.12
C ALA A 126 -2.44 -11.50 -23.29
N SER A 127 -1.64 -12.57 -23.30
CA SER A 127 -2.14 -13.94 -23.36
C SER A 127 -2.93 -14.29 -22.11
N THR A 128 -2.34 -14.07 -20.93
CA THR A 128 -2.97 -14.39 -19.63
C THR A 128 -4.24 -13.56 -19.39
N TYR A 129 -4.20 -12.25 -19.68
CA TYR A 129 -5.42 -11.42 -19.63
C TYR A 129 -6.43 -11.82 -20.68
N GLY A 130 -5.98 -12.25 -21.86
CA GLY A 130 -6.84 -12.75 -22.93
C GLY A 130 -7.62 -14.01 -22.49
N GLU A 131 -6.95 -14.92 -21.81
CA GLU A 131 -7.57 -16.11 -21.23
C GLU A 131 -8.59 -15.74 -20.14
N LEU A 132 -8.21 -14.87 -19.19
CA LEU A 132 -9.08 -14.40 -18.12
C LEU A 132 -10.33 -13.69 -18.64
N LEU A 133 -10.22 -12.84 -19.67
CA LEU A 133 -11.31 -12.09 -20.26
C LEU A 133 -12.06 -12.87 -21.36
N GLY A 134 -11.50 -13.99 -21.81
CA GLY A 134 -12.00 -14.77 -22.93
C GLY A 134 -11.96 -14.00 -24.26
N SER A 135 -10.93 -13.17 -24.45
CA SER A 135 -10.72 -12.31 -25.62
C SER A 135 -9.25 -12.38 -26.04
N ASP A 136 -9.01 -12.35 -27.34
CA ASP A 136 -7.63 -12.29 -27.87
C ASP A 136 -7.13 -10.84 -27.82
N ILE A 137 -6.41 -10.50 -26.75
CA ILE A 137 -5.79 -9.19 -26.56
C ILE A 137 -4.45 -9.09 -27.30
N SER A 138 -3.77 -10.22 -27.50
CA SER A 138 -2.46 -10.26 -28.16
C SER A 138 -2.53 -9.70 -29.59
N SER A 139 -3.65 -9.88 -30.28
CA SER A 139 -3.86 -9.31 -31.62
C SER A 139 -3.91 -7.79 -31.66
N MET A 140 -4.04 -7.12 -30.51
CA MET A 140 -4.06 -5.67 -30.40
C MET A 140 -2.67 -5.06 -30.23
N LEU A 141 -1.67 -5.81 -29.79
CA LEU A 141 -0.31 -5.29 -29.52
C LEU A 141 0.31 -4.56 -30.72
N PRO A 142 0.19 -5.05 -31.97
CA PRO A 142 0.72 -4.33 -33.13
C PRO A 142 0.07 -2.95 -33.38
N MET A 143 -1.16 -2.74 -32.91
CA MET A 143 -1.82 -1.42 -33.02
C MET A 143 -1.09 -0.34 -32.23
N PHE A 144 -0.42 -0.73 -31.13
CA PHE A 144 0.40 0.13 -30.29
C PHE A 144 1.86 0.16 -30.74
N GLY A 145 2.17 -0.46 -31.89
CA GLY A 145 3.53 -0.57 -32.41
C GLY A 145 4.40 -1.57 -31.64
N ILE A 146 3.77 -2.48 -30.90
CA ILE A 146 4.48 -3.56 -30.19
C ILE A 146 4.58 -4.74 -31.14
N ASP A 147 5.76 -4.95 -31.70
CA ASP A 147 6.08 -6.00 -32.67
C ASP A 147 6.97 -7.10 -32.11
N GLN A 148 7.37 -6.97 -30.84
CA GLN A 148 8.14 -7.95 -30.06
C GLN A 148 7.32 -8.40 -28.84
N ASP A 149 7.68 -9.55 -28.29
CA ASP A 149 7.04 -10.08 -27.08
C ASP A 149 7.33 -9.21 -25.86
N TRP A 150 8.42 -8.46 -25.90
CA TRP A 150 8.89 -7.63 -24.80
C TRP A 150 8.87 -6.15 -25.13
N VAL A 151 8.65 -5.34 -24.09
CA VAL A 151 8.85 -3.89 -24.10
C VAL A 151 10.00 -3.55 -23.17
N GLU A 152 10.96 -2.79 -23.68
CA GLU A 152 12.12 -2.31 -22.94
C GLU A 152 11.86 -0.89 -22.41
N ILE A 153 12.14 -0.72 -21.13
CA ILE A 153 12.20 0.58 -20.45
C ILE A 153 13.66 0.78 -20.04
N PRO A 154 14.42 1.58 -20.78
CA PRO A 154 15.81 1.87 -20.44
C PRO A 154 15.93 2.43 -19.02
N ALA A 155 17.07 2.16 -18.39
CA ALA A 155 17.37 2.69 -17.06
C ALA A 155 17.19 4.22 -17.03
N ILE A 156 16.38 4.68 -16.10
CA ILE A 156 16.13 6.11 -15.89
C ILE A 156 17.10 6.60 -14.82
N ASP A 157 17.95 7.56 -15.21
CA ASP A 157 18.88 8.18 -14.26
C ASP A 157 18.15 9.22 -13.40
N PHE A 158 17.63 8.76 -12.26
CA PHE A 158 17.01 9.64 -11.27
C PHE A 158 18.05 10.45 -10.46
N ALA A 159 19.35 10.16 -10.55
CA ALA A 159 20.37 10.93 -9.86
C ALA A 159 20.50 12.36 -10.43
N ALA A 160 19.96 12.58 -11.63
CA ALA A 160 19.87 13.91 -12.23
C ALA A 160 18.75 14.78 -11.60
N VAL A 161 17.85 14.18 -10.80
CA VAL A 161 16.83 14.92 -10.06
C VAL A 161 17.44 15.37 -8.74
N GLU A 162 18.13 16.52 -8.78
CA GLU A 162 18.60 17.16 -7.54
C GLU A 162 17.36 17.68 -6.78
N THR A 163 17.02 17.03 -5.68
CA THR A 163 16.07 17.60 -4.74
C THR A 163 16.80 18.68 -3.95
N GLU A 164 16.59 19.95 -4.27
CA GLU A 164 17.08 21.09 -3.47
C GLU A 164 16.34 21.20 -2.09
N ALA A 165 15.62 20.18 -1.70
CA ALA A 165 14.99 20.15 -0.39
C ALA A 165 16.10 19.99 0.66
N GLU A 166 16.55 21.11 1.25
CA GLU A 166 17.23 21.08 2.55
C GLU A 166 16.24 20.50 3.58
N THR A 167 16.24 19.17 3.67
CA THR A 167 15.41 18.48 4.66
C THR A 167 16.18 18.42 5.97
N ASP A 168 16.23 19.53 6.66
CA ASP A 168 16.55 19.53 8.08
C ASP A 168 15.36 18.92 8.83
N PHE A 169 15.34 17.58 8.87
CA PHE A 169 14.51 16.89 9.84
C PHE A 169 15.06 17.25 11.21
N ASP A 170 14.36 18.16 11.90
CA ASP A 170 14.77 18.67 13.21
C ASP A 170 14.57 17.58 14.27
N VAL A 171 15.52 16.62 14.27
CA VAL A 171 15.58 15.52 15.25
C VAL A 171 15.67 16.09 16.67
N ASP A 172 16.36 17.22 16.85
CA ASP A 172 16.53 17.84 18.17
C ASP A 172 15.20 18.41 18.69
N SER A 173 14.40 19.03 17.83
CA SER A 173 13.04 19.47 18.18
C SER A 173 12.16 18.28 18.54
N MET A 174 12.15 17.24 17.72
CA MET A 174 11.39 16.03 17.98
C MET A 174 11.80 15.34 19.29
N MET A 175 13.11 15.26 19.57
CA MET A 175 13.61 14.69 20.82
C MET A 175 13.26 15.57 22.02
N ASN A 176 13.23 16.89 21.87
CA ASN A 176 12.78 17.80 22.91
C ASN A 176 11.29 17.63 23.19
N ASP A 177 10.45 17.51 22.15
CA ASP A 177 9.02 17.26 22.31
C ASP A 177 8.76 15.91 22.99
N LEU A 178 9.46 14.85 22.60
CA LEU A 178 9.37 13.54 23.25
C LEU A 178 9.88 13.57 24.70
N THR A 179 10.92 14.38 25.01
CA THR A 179 11.43 14.54 26.38
C THR A 179 10.43 15.32 27.23
N ALA A 180 9.81 16.36 26.67
CA ALA A 180 8.77 17.14 27.35
C ALA A 180 7.51 16.29 27.66
N LEU A 181 7.27 15.20 26.91
CA LEU A 181 6.18 14.27 27.24
C LEU A 181 6.37 13.65 28.62
N ALA A 182 7.59 13.28 28.99
CA ALA A 182 7.85 12.66 30.27
C ALA A 182 7.58 13.61 31.46
N GLU A 183 7.68 14.93 31.24
CA GLU A 183 7.40 15.94 32.27
C GLU A 183 5.90 16.12 32.54
N ASN A 184 5.03 15.67 31.63
CA ASN A 184 3.58 15.74 31.79
C ASN A 184 3.03 14.66 32.74
N PHE A 185 3.86 13.68 33.12
CA PHE A 185 3.46 12.52 33.93
C PHE A 185 4.11 12.56 35.30
N ASP A 186 3.34 12.29 36.35
CA ASP A 186 3.91 12.03 37.68
C ASP A 186 4.35 10.56 37.74
N ILE A 187 5.66 10.35 37.70
CA ILE A 187 6.29 9.02 37.66
C ILE A 187 6.89 8.73 39.04
N GLN A 188 6.42 7.70 39.71
CA GLN A 188 6.88 7.27 41.02
C GLN A 188 7.34 5.82 40.98
N THR A 189 8.59 5.57 41.37
CA THR A 189 9.14 4.22 41.49
C THR A 189 9.22 3.83 42.97
N ALA A 190 8.58 2.75 43.32
CA ALA A 190 8.57 2.21 44.68
C ALA A 190 9.83 1.36 44.97
N GLU A 191 10.06 1.04 46.25
CA GLU A 191 11.21 0.24 46.69
C GLU A 191 11.20 -1.21 46.15
N ASP A 192 10.01 -1.74 45.81
CA ASP A 192 9.84 -3.06 45.22
C ASP A 192 10.13 -3.09 43.71
N GLY A 193 10.46 -1.93 43.10
CA GLY A 193 10.76 -1.78 41.71
C GLY A 193 9.53 -1.55 40.81
N SER A 194 8.31 -1.46 41.39
CA SER A 194 7.13 -1.06 40.64
C SER A 194 7.18 0.43 40.29
N THR A 195 6.67 0.80 39.13
CA THR A 195 6.60 2.19 38.67
C THR A 195 5.14 2.55 38.41
N THR A 196 4.65 3.58 39.07
CA THR A 196 3.33 4.14 38.86
C THR A 196 3.44 5.47 38.13
N ILE A 197 2.65 5.63 37.08
CA ILE A 197 2.54 6.82 36.25
C ILE A 197 1.13 7.36 36.43
N THR A 198 1.01 8.60 36.88
CA THR A 198 -0.28 9.28 37.04
C THR A 198 -0.34 10.46 36.06
N PHE A 199 -1.51 10.63 35.43
CA PHE A 199 -1.75 11.69 34.44
C PHE A 199 -3.18 12.21 34.52
N ASP A 200 -3.37 13.44 34.04
CA ASP A 200 -4.63 14.13 33.99
C ASP A 200 -5.00 14.59 32.56
N GLY A 201 -6.12 15.26 32.40
CA GLY A 201 -6.58 15.76 31.10
C GLY A 201 -5.56 16.66 30.40
N PRO A 202 -4.99 17.67 31.05
CA PRO A 202 -3.88 18.47 30.49
C PRO A 202 -2.68 17.65 30.02
N ALA A 203 -2.26 16.64 30.76
CA ALA A 203 -1.18 15.74 30.37
C ALA A 203 -1.52 14.99 29.06
N ILE A 204 -2.75 14.50 28.92
CA ILE A 204 -3.22 13.84 27.69
C ILE A 204 -3.22 14.82 26.52
N VAL A 205 -3.76 16.04 26.68
CA VAL A 205 -3.77 17.05 25.62
C VAL A 205 -2.36 17.37 25.15
N ASN A 206 -1.42 17.56 26.09
CA ASN A 206 -0.03 17.86 25.74
C ASN A 206 0.65 16.69 25.04
N THR A 207 0.34 15.45 25.46
CA THR A 207 0.87 14.24 24.81
C THR A 207 0.34 14.13 23.37
N VAL A 208 -0.96 14.28 23.16
CA VAL A 208 -1.56 14.24 21.82
C VAL A 208 -0.98 15.35 20.96
N LYS A 209 -0.85 16.58 21.46
CA LYS A 209 -0.21 17.68 20.72
C LYS A 209 1.23 17.39 20.32
N ALA A 210 2.03 16.77 21.18
CA ALA A 210 3.39 16.43 20.85
C ALA A 210 3.44 15.34 19.74
N VAL A 211 2.57 14.34 19.82
CA VAL A 211 2.45 13.33 18.77
C VAL A 211 1.97 13.98 17.44
N GLU A 212 0.96 14.85 17.49
CA GLU A 212 0.52 15.62 16.32
C GLU A 212 1.67 16.43 15.70
N ASN A 213 2.46 17.13 16.54
CA ASN A 213 3.61 17.91 16.06
C ASN A 213 4.68 17.03 15.40
N VAL A 214 4.99 15.87 15.99
CA VAL A 214 5.96 14.92 15.40
C VAL A 214 5.47 14.44 14.04
N VAL A 215 4.19 14.09 13.94
CA VAL A 215 3.58 13.65 12.67
C VAL A 215 3.54 14.79 11.66
N ASP A 216 3.09 15.99 12.08
CA ASP A 216 3.03 17.18 11.22
C ASP A 216 4.43 17.55 10.69
N ASN A 217 5.47 17.46 11.53
CA ASN A 217 6.84 17.71 11.11
C ASN A 217 7.35 16.65 10.12
N ALA A 218 7.13 15.36 10.40
CA ALA A 218 7.52 14.28 9.51
C ALA A 218 6.82 14.40 8.14
N MET A 219 5.53 14.74 8.15
CA MET A 219 4.76 14.92 6.93
C MET A 219 5.13 16.21 6.20
N SER A 220 5.44 17.29 6.91
CA SER A 220 5.92 18.54 6.27
C SER A 220 7.25 18.35 5.55
N VAL A 221 8.15 17.52 6.11
CA VAL A 221 9.41 17.13 5.46
C VAL A 221 9.12 16.33 4.19
N LEU A 222 8.26 15.30 4.27
CA LEU A 222 7.86 14.52 3.09
C LEU A 222 7.20 15.41 2.04
N LEU A 223 6.30 16.30 2.46
CA LEU A 223 5.62 17.24 1.56
C LEU A 223 6.59 18.23 0.93
N SER A 224 7.56 18.76 1.69
CA SER A 224 8.58 19.67 1.16
C SER A 224 9.50 18.96 0.15
N GLN A 225 9.80 17.67 0.34
CA GLN A 225 10.49 16.86 -0.67
C GLN A 225 9.67 16.74 -1.95
N VAL A 226 8.37 16.45 -1.82
CA VAL A 226 7.47 16.36 -2.99
C VAL A 226 7.27 17.73 -3.64
N GLN A 227 7.08 18.80 -2.85
CA GLN A 227 6.88 20.17 -3.35
C GLN A 227 8.17 20.81 -3.85
N GLY A 228 9.34 20.42 -3.29
CA GLY A 228 10.66 20.88 -3.74
C GLY A 228 11.15 20.17 -5.00
N THR A 229 10.47 19.11 -5.43
CA THR A 229 10.77 18.48 -6.72
C THR A 229 10.26 19.39 -7.82
N ASP A 230 11.17 20.06 -8.52
CA ASP A 230 10.83 20.89 -9.67
C ASP A 230 10.29 19.99 -10.79
N ALA A 231 9.05 20.24 -11.20
CA ALA A 231 8.41 19.53 -12.31
C ALA A 231 9.28 19.58 -13.58
N SER A 232 10.07 20.65 -13.77
CA SER A 232 11.01 20.78 -14.88
C SER A 232 12.12 19.73 -14.85
N GLN A 233 12.53 19.26 -13.67
CA GLN A 233 13.54 18.19 -13.53
C GLN A 233 12.94 16.84 -13.89
N ILE A 234 11.69 16.56 -13.46
CA ILE A 234 10.96 15.35 -13.88
C ILE A 234 10.82 15.33 -15.39
N VAL A 235 10.44 16.47 -15.99
CA VAL A 235 10.36 16.64 -17.45
C VAL A 235 11.69 16.30 -18.13
N THR A 236 12.82 16.72 -17.55
CA THR A 236 14.15 16.43 -18.11
C THR A 236 14.48 14.94 -18.11
N VAL A 237 14.14 14.23 -17.03
CA VAL A 237 14.35 12.78 -16.91
C VAL A 237 13.52 12.00 -17.94
N PHE A 238 12.32 12.48 -18.28
CA PHE A 238 11.42 11.85 -19.23
C PHE A 238 11.46 12.48 -20.63
N ASP A 239 12.49 13.29 -20.95
CA ASP A 239 12.56 14.06 -22.20
C ASP A 239 12.40 13.21 -23.46
N ASP A 240 13.00 12.03 -23.51
CA ASP A 240 12.90 11.10 -24.65
C ASP A 240 11.46 10.59 -24.86
N TYR A 241 10.72 10.35 -23.77
CA TYR A 241 9.32 9.92 -23.82
C TYR A 241 8.40 11.06 -24.22
N LEU A 242 8.65 12.26 -23.73
CA LEU A 242 7.92 13.47 -24.11
C LEU A 242 8.14 13.80 -25.59
N GLN A 243 9.36 13.65 -26.06
CA GLN A 243 9.70 13.80 -27.46
C GLN A 243 8.95 12.77 -28.33
N ALA A 244 8.94 11.50 -27.91
CA ALA A 244 8.21 10.44 -28.59
C ALA A 244 6.69 10.69 -28.62
N ALA A 245 6.11 11.14 -27.50
CA ALA A 245 4.71 11.53 -27.42
C ALA A 245 4.38 12.69 -28.37
N ALA A 246 5.23 13.73 -28.41
CA ALA A 246 5.08 14.87 -29.32
C ALA A 246 5.16 14.47 -30.78
N GLU A 247 6.08 13.55 -31.13
CA GLU A 247 6.15 12.96 -32.47
C GLU A 247 4.86 12.19 -32.82
N GLY A 248 4.25 11.49 -31.84
CA GLY A 248 2.96 10.83 -32.00
C GLY A 248 1.84 11.81 -32.34
N VAL A 249 1.77 12.96 -31.64
CA VAL A 249 0.82 14.04 -31.96
C VAL A 249 1.04 14.57 -33.39
N ASN A 250 2.29 14.87 -33.76
CA ASN A 250 2.60 15.34 -35.11
C ASN A 250 2.27 14.32 -36.19
N MET A 251 2.44 13.01 -35.89
CA MET A 251 2.04 11.97 -36.87
C MET A 251 0.52 11.96 -37.11
N ALA A 252 -0.28 12.18 -36.09
CA ALA A 252 -1.73 12.23 -36.20
C ALA A 252 -2.23 13.57 -36.77
N SER A 253 -1.58 14.68 -36.39
CA SER A 253 -1.91 16.05 -36.76
C SER A 253 -0.70 16.77 -37.29
N PRO A 254 -0.35 16.63 -38.60
CA PRO A 254 0.88 17.18 -39.17
C PRO A 254 0.99 18.72 -39.11
N ASP A 255 -0.13 19.39 -38.86
CA ASP A 255 -0.17 20.85 -38.69
C ASP A 255 0.35 21.32 -37.32
N VAL A 256 0.48 20.41 -36.36
CA VAL A 256 1.06 20.67 -35.03
C VAL A 256 2.54 20.28 -35.07
N SER A 257 3.44 21.25 -34.87
CA SER A 257 4.88 20.93 -34.81
C SER A 257 5.21 20.07 -33.60
N VAL A 258 6.27 19.26 -33.67
CA VAL A 258 6.75 18.44 -32.54
C VAL A 258 7.09 19.32 -31.34
N GLU A 259 7.66 20.51 -31.56
CA GLU A 259 8.02 21.45 -30.51
C GLU A 259 6.77 22.01 -29.80
N ASP A 260 5.73 22.39 -30.55
CA ASP A 260 4.48 22.86 -29.97
C ASP A 260 3.74 21.73 -29.20
N ALA A 261 3.72 20.52 -29.77
CA ALA A 261 3.15 19.35 -29.13
C ALA A 261 3.85 19.01 -27.80
N LYS A 262 5.18 19.05 -27.79
CA LYS A 262 5.99 18.82 -26.60
C LYS A 262 5.69 19.87 -25.52
N GLY A 263 5.62 21.15 -25.91
CA GLY A 263 5.23 22.23 -25.00
C GLY A 263 3.87 21.98 -24.36
N MET A 264 2.84 21.61 -25.14
CA MET A 264 1.51 21.30 -24.60
C MET A 264 1.51 20.12 -23.61
N ILE A 265 2.29 19.07 -23.90
CA ILE A 265 2.40 17.89 -23.03
C ILE A 265 3.09 18.28 -21.71
N VAL A 266 4.16 19.06 -21.78
CA VAL A 266 4.89 19.56 -20.60
C VAL A 266 3.99 20.43 -19.73
N ASP A 267 3.23 21.36 -20.32
CA ASP A 267 2.30 22.21 -19.58
C ASP A 267 1.20 21.39 -18.89
N MET A 268 0.69 20.35 -19.56
CA MET A 268 -0.28 19.43 -18.99
C MET A 268 0.32 18.62 -17.82
N MET A 269 1.55 18.11 -17.97
CA MET A 269 2.23 17.38 -16.88
C MET A 269 2.51 18.28 -15.69
N ASN A 270 2.97 19.50 -15.91
CA ASN A 270 3.17 20.47 -14.83
C ASN A 270 1.85 20.73 -14.07
N SER A 271 0.75 20.91 -14.79
CA SER A 271 -0.57 21.10 -14.17
C SER A 271 -1.02 19.88 -13.37
N LEU A 272 -0.76 18.65 -13.84
CA LEU A 272 -1.07 17.42 -13.13
C LEU A 272 -0.22 17.28 -11.86
N VAL A 273 1.07 17.61 -11.94
CA VAL A 273 1.97 17.58 -10.76
C VAL A 273 1.52 18.61 -9.74
N GLU A 274 1.18 19.83 -10.15
CA GLU A 274 0.64 20.87 -9.26
C GLU A 274 -0.67 20.44 -8.62
N GLU A 275 -1.58 19.81 -9.38
CA GLU A 275 -2.85 19.28 -8.84
C GLU A 275 -2.59 18.13 -7.86
N MET A 276 -1.70 17.20 -8.18
CA MET A 276 -1.30 16.11 -7.28
C MET A 276 -0.72 16.67 -5.98
N VAL A 277 0.23 17.59 -6.07
CA VAL A 277 0.87 18.21 -4.90
C VAL A 277 -0.15 18.97 -4.06
N SER A 278 -1.07 19.70 -4.69
CA SER A 278 -2.11 20.46 -3.99
C SER A 278 -3.20 19.58 -3.37
N SER A 279 -3.40 18.37 -3.91
CA SER A 279 -4.38 17.40 -3.39
C SER A 279 -3.84 16.55 -2.23
N PHE A 280 -2.54 16.63 -1.95
CA PHE A 280 -1.93 15.99 -0.80
C PHE A 280 -2.32 16.75 0.47
N ASP A 281 -3.47 16.39 1.03
CA ASP A 281 -3.88 16.83 2.36
C ASP A 281 -3.26 15.90 3.40
N VAL A 282 -2.24 16.41 4.09
CA VAL A 282 -1.38 15.65 5.00
C VAL A 282 -1.63 15.99 6.46
N THR A 283 -2.86 16.11 6.86
CA THR A 283 -3.21 16.20 8.27
C THR A 283 -3.76 14.86 8.77
N PRO A 284 -2.88 13.88 9.11
CA PRO A 284 -3.28 12.49 9.35
C PRO A 284 -3.99 12.25 10.68
N LEU A 285 -4.02 13.22 11.58
CA LEU A 285 -4.66 13.13 12.90
C LEU A 285 -5.85 14.09 13.06
N GLN A 286 -6.50 14.46 11.95
CA GLN A 286 -7.75 15.22 12.00
C GLN A 286 -8.95 14.28 12.18
N THR A 287 -9.90 14.75 12.93
CA THR A 287 -11.20 14.12 13.07
C THR A 287 -12.08 14.39 11.85
N GLU A 288 -13.25 13.76 11.76
CA GLU A 288 -14.16 13.88 10.60
C GLU A 288 -14.55 15.33 10.27
N ASP A 289 -14.52 16.24 11.25
CA ASP A 289 -14.82 17.66 11.08
C ASP A 289 -13.60 18.53 10.74
N GLY A 290 -12.42 17.93 10.59
CA GLY A 290 -11.17 18.61 10.24
C GLY A 290 -10.46 19.29 11.42
N SER A 291 -10.91 19.09 12.68
CA SER A 291 -10.21 19.59 13.86
C SER A 291 -9.12 18.63 14.32
N LYS A 292 -8.09 19.14 15.02
CA LYS A 292 -7.08 18.30 15.66
C LYS A 292 -7.69 17.55 16.84
N LEU A 293 -7.24 16.32 17.08
CA LEU A 293 -7.71 15.50 18.20
C LEU A 293 -7.41 16.18 19.53
N SER A 294 -6.23 16.80 19.67
CA SER A 294 -5.86 17.57 20.87
C SER A 294 -6.82 18.72 21.15
N ASP A 295 -7.30 19.41 20.10
CA ASP A 295 -8.25 20.53 20.26
C ASP A 295 -9.62 20.03 20.72
N GLN A 296 -10.08 18.88 20.23
CA GLN A 296 -11.33 18.28 20.70
C GLN A 296 -11.24 17.84 22.17
N ILE A 297 -10.13 17.22 22.56
CA ILE A 297 -9.93 16.85 23.97
C ILE A 297 -9.88 18.11 24.84
N GLN A 298 -9.17 19.16 24.39
CA GLN A 298 -9.11 20.45 25.09
C GLN A 298 -10.49 21.07 25.24
N GLN A 299 -11.29 21.07 24.17
CA GLN A 299 -12.66 21.59 24.21
C GLN A 299 -13.50 20.83 25.24
N MET A 300 -13.43 19.50 25.27
CA MET A 300 -14.15 18.69 26.29
C MET A 300 -13.75 19.10 27.71
N LEU A 301 -12.44 19.32 27.96
CA LEU A 301 -11.96 19.79 29.27
C LEU A 301 -12.46 21.19 29.61
N ASP A 302 -12.48 22.11 28.64
CA ASP A 302 -12.98 23.48 28.82
C ASP A 302 -14.50 23.51 29.08
N GLU A 303 -15.25 22.55 28.55
CA GLU A 303 -16.67 22.29 28.83
C GLU A 303 -16.94 21.65 30.19
N GLY A 304 -15.86 21.26 30.90
CA GLY A 304 -15.93 20.74 32.27
C GLY A 304 -15.74 19.24 32.39
N ALA A 305 -15.34 18.56 31.33
CA ALA A 305 -14.91 17.17 31.42
C ALA A 305 -13.62 17.06 32.25
N THR A 306 -13.43 15.93 32.89
CA THR A 306 -12.18 15.58 33.60
C THR A 306 -11.67 14.25 33.10
N ILE A 307 -10.35 14.15 32.94
CA ILE A 307 -9.65 12.91 32.59
C ILE A 307 -8.61 12.67 33.69
N ASN A 308 -8.61 11.47 34.25
CA ASN A 308 -7.58 11.03 35.19
C ASN A 308 -7.16 9.60 34.84
N GLY A 309 -5.89 9.36 34.83
CA GLY A 309 -5.35 8.05 34.51
C GLY A 309 -4.21 7.64 35.45
N THR A 310 -4.10 6.35 35.64
CA THR A 310 -3.00 5.72 36.41
C THR A 310 -2.58 4.46 35.67
N ALA A 311 -1.30 4.36 35.35
CA ALA A 311 -0.68 3.14 34.83
C ALA A 311 0.36 2.66 35.84
N THR A 312 0.40 1.36 36.10
CA THR A 312 1.38 0.74 36.98
C THR A 312 2.09 -0.39 36.26
N VAL A 313 3.42 -0.33 36.24
CA VAL A 313 4.26 -1.43 35.77
C VAL A 313 4.94 -2.04 36.98
N ASN A 314 4.65 -3.30 37.23
CA ASN A 314 5.23 -4.05 38.34
C ASN A 314 6.63 -4.58 38.01
N ALA A 315 7.42 -4.91 39.04
CA ALA A 315 8.77 -5.43 38.86
C ALA A 315 8.85 -6.76 38.09
N ASP A 316 7.75 -7.52 38.05
CA ASP A 316 7.61 -8.78 37.30
C ASP A 316 7.18 -8.56 35.82
N GLY A 317 7.01 -7.30 35.40
CA GLY A 317 6.62 -6.94 34.06
C GLY A 317 5.09 -6.95 33.82
N THR A 318 4.29 -7.24 34.83
CA THR A 318 2.83 -7.08 34.72
C THR A 318 2.46 -5.60 34.72
N MET A 319 1.38 -5.25 33.98
CA MET A 319 0.97 -3.86 33.84
C MET A 319 -0.56 -3.73 34.05
N THR A 320 -0.96 -2.64 34.69
CA THR A 320 -2.36 -2.25 34.81
C THR A 320 -2.51 -0.77 34.48
N GLU A 321 -3.59 -0.43 33.81
CA GLU A 321 -3.93 0.96 33.52
C GLU A 321 -5.42 1.16 33.82
N ASN A 322 -5.74 2.30 34.42
CA ASN A 322 -7.10 2.77 34.61
C ASN A 322 -7.19 4.21 34.15
N VAL A 323 -8.09 4.50 33.25
CA VAL A 323 -8.39 5.87 32.79
C VAL A 323 -9.88 6.14 33.03
N THR A 324 -10.17 7.22 33.71
CA THR A 324 -11.53 7.68 33.96
C THR A 324 -11.76 9.02 33.29
N VAL A 325 -12.80 9.10 32.46
CA VAL A 325 -13.27 10.31 31.81
C VAL A 325 -14.68 10.62 32.33
N VAL A 326 -14.85 11.81 32.92
CA VAL A 326 -16.17 12.29 33.38
C VAL A 326 -16.56 13.50 32.53
N ASN A 327 -17.72 13.43 31.88
CA ASN A 327 -18.27 14.51 31.08
C ASN A 327 -19.76 14.70 31.44
N GLY A 328 -20.02 15.76 32.20
CA GLY A 328 -21.37 15.99 32.73
C GLY A 328 -21.82 14.88 33.69
N GLU A 329 -22.89 14.18 33.33
CA GLU A 329 -23.43 13.03 34.10
C GLU A 329 -22.87 11.68 33.65
N SER A 330 -22.18 11.62 32.50
CA SER A 330 -21.61 10.39 31.96
C SER A 330 -20.18 10.17 32.47
N THR A 331 -19.87 8.92 32.79
CA THR A 331 -18.55 8.46 33.22
C THR A 331 -18.12 7.28 32.35
N VAL A 332 -17.01 7.45 31.63
CA VAL A 332 -16.36 6.38 30.89
C VAL A 332 -15.11 5.95 31.65
N VAL A 333 -14.99 4.66 31.87
CA VAL A 333 -13.80 4.07 32.50
C VAL A 333 -13.18 3.07 31.50
N VAL A 334 -11.88 3.19 31.33
CA VAL A 334 -11.05 2.27 30.56
C VAL A 334 -10.12 1.57 31.53
N ASP A 335 -10.24 0.25 31.61
CA ASP A 335 -9.37 -0.61 32.39
C ASP A 335 -8.54 -1.50 31.45
N MET A 336 -7.23 -1.49 31.61
CA MET A 336 -6.31 -2.37 30.91
C MET A 336 -5.46 -3.16 31.91
N SER A 337 -5.22 -4.42 31.61
CA SER A 337 -4.26 -5.25 32.32
C SER A 337 -3.45 -6.12 31.38
N PHE A 338 -2.19 -6.35 31.72
CA PHE A 338 -1.28 -7.24 31.01
C PHE A 338 -0.45 -8.00 32.04
N ASP A 339 -0.40 -9.31 31.93
CA ASP A 339 0.31 -10.20 32.87
C ASP A 339 1.62 -10.77 32.33
N GLY A 340 2.13 -10.20 31.22
CA GLY A 340 3.31 -10.69 30.51
C GLY A 340 2.94 -11.60 29.33
N THR A 341 1.71 -12.07 29.26
CA THR A 341 1.21 -12.94 28.18
C THR A 341 -0.22 -12.56 27.80
N ALA A 342 -1.12 -12.47 28.77
CA ALA A 342 -2.52 -12.12 28.53
C ALA A 342 -2.75 -10.63 28.75
N PHE A 343 -3.56 -10.04 27.90
CA PHE A 343 -4.08 -8.70 28.08
C PHE A 343 -5.61 -8.70 28.16
N ASN A 344 -6.12 -7.74 28.91
CA ASN A 344 -7.55 -7.46 28.97
C ASN A 344 -7.74 -5.95 28.92
N TYR A 345 -8.69 -5.50 28.11
CA TYR A 345 -9.06 -4.11 27.91
C TYR A 345 -10.57 -4.00 27.98
N VAL A 346 -11.09 -3.23 28.91
CA VAL A 346 -12.52 -3.06 29.15
C VAL A 346 -12.88 -1.59 29.15
N VAL A 347 -13.91 -1.23 28.42
CA VAL A 347 -14.50 0.11 28.45
C VAL A 347 -15.90 0.02 29.01
N THR A 348 -16.15 0.79 30.05
CA THR A 348 -17.49 0.91 30.66
C THR A 348 -17.99 2.36 30.54
N GLU A 349 -19.28 2.53 30.27
CA GLU A 349 -19.97 3.81 30.34
C GLU A 349 -21.08 3.70 31.40
N ASP A 350 -21.04 4.60 32.38
CA ASP A 350 -21.96 4.61 33.54
C ASP A 350 -22.05 3.24 34.24
N GLY A 351 -20.95 2.53 34.31
CA GLY A 351 -20.84 1.20 34.90
C GLY A 351 -21.38 0.06 34.02
N THR A 352 -21.77 0.33 32.80
CA THR A 352 -22.16 -0.68 31.81
C THR A 352 -21.00 -0.93 30.85
N GLU A 353 -20.58 -2.17 30.67
CA GLU A 353 -19.57 -2.55 29.70
C GLU A 353 -20.10 -2.30 28.29
N ILE A 354 -19.36 -1.48 27.50
CA ILE A 354 -19.67 -1.16 26.12
C ILE A 354 -18.67 -1.80 25.14
N MET A 355 -17.47 -2.09 25.65
CA MET A 355 -16.43 -2.76 24.86
C MET A 355 -15.55 -3.60 25.78
N ASN A 356 -15.17 -4.77 25.28
CA ASN A 356 -14.18 -5.64 25.90
C ASN A 356 -13.28 -6.21 24.82
N ALA A 357 -11.96 -6.13 25.03
CA ALA A 357 -10.98 -6.82 24.19
C ALA A 357 -10.06 -7.61 25.12
N ASN A 358 -9.96 -8.89 24.91
CA ASN A 358 -9.05 -9.76 25.66
C ASN A 358 -8.27 -10.66 24.70
N GLY A 359 -7.09 -11.05 25.11
CA GLY A 359 -6.27 -11.89 24.27
C GLY A 359 -4.97 -12.29 24.91
N THR A 360 -4.18 -13.01 24.13
CA THR A 360 -2.84 -13.45 24.52
C THR A 360 -1.83 -13.03 23.48
N ILE A 361 -0.64 -12.67 23.96
CA ILE A 361 0.54 -12.41 23.14
C ILE A 361 1.56 -13.47 23.52
N THR A 362 2.06 -14.18 22.52
CA THR A 362 3.12 -15.15 22.67
C THR A 362 4.33 -14.70 21.85
N ALA A 363 5.50 -14.71 22.47
CA ALA A 363 6.75 -14.47 21.80
C ALA A 363 7.75 -15.52 22.28
N GLN A 364 8.08 -16.45 21.43
CA GLN A 364 8.99 -17.55 21.76
C GLN A 364 9.92 -17.82 20.59
N ASP A 365 11.22 -17.68 20.83
CA ASP A 365 12.26 -17.84 19.83
C ASP A 365 11.97 -16.97 18.57
N ASN A 366 11.60 -17.60 17.46
CA ASN A 366 11.30 -16.96 16.19
C ASN A 366 9.79 -16.79 15.92
N ASP A 367 8.96 -17.17 16.87
CA ASP A 367 7.50 -17.13 16.73
C ASP A 367 6.91 -15.97 17.54
N PHE A 368 6.05 -15.21 16.91
CA PHE A 368 5.18 -14.24 17.55
C PHE A 368 3.73 -14.60 17.22
N GLY A 369 2.90 -14.65 18.25
CA GLY A 369 1.46 -14.91 18.11
C GLY A 369 0.65 -13.91 18.91
N MET A 370 -0.52 -13.55 18.39
CA MET A 370 -1.53 -12.78 19.11
C MET A 370 -2.90 -13.35 18.80
N ASP A 371 -3.59 -13.75 19.86
CA ASP A 371 -5.01 -14.09 19.81
C ASP A 371 -5.79 -12.99 20.51
N MET A 372 -6.79 -12.44 19.85
CA MET A 372 -7.62 -11.37 20.42
C MET A 372 -9.09 -11.62 20.15
N THR A 373 -9.91 -11.43 21.16
CA THR A 373 -11.36 -11.38 21.06
C THR A 373 -11.82 -9.99 21.47
N THR A 374 -12.54 -9.30 20.59
CA THR A 374 -13.15 -8.00 20.87
C THR A 374 -14.66 -8.12 20.81
N THR A 375 -15.33 -7.63 21.85
CA THR A 375 -16.80 -7.53 21.88
C THR A 375 -17.17 -6.07 22.07
N ALA A 376 -17.99 -5.54 21.17
CA ALA A 376 -18.52 -4.17 21.23
C ALA A 376 -19.95 -4.18 20.68
N ASP A 377 -20.87 -3.49 21.35
CA ASP A 377 -22.29 -3.41 20.97
C ASP A 377 -22.99 -4.77 20.77
N GLY A 378 -22.46 -5.80 21.45
CA GLY A 378 -22.99 -7.17 21.37
C GLY A 378 -22.49 -7.98 20.18
N GLU A 379 -21.65 -7.41 19.33
CA GLU A 379 -20.94 -8.10 18.27
C GLU A 379 -19.55 -8.53 18.75
N THR A 380 -19.15 -9.75 18.39
CA THR A 380 -17.85 -10.30 18.79
C THR A 380 -17.03 -10.60 17.55
N VAL A 381 -15.79 -10.10 17.56
CA VAL A 381 -14.79 -10.37 16.52
C VAL A 381 -13.59 -11.05 17.15
N ASN A 382 -13.22 -12.19 16.60
CA ASN A 382 -11.98 -12.88 16.94
C ASN A 382 -10.91 -12.55 15.90
N MET A 383 -9.70 -12.30 16.34
CA MET A 383 -8.54 -12.07 15.50
C MET A 383 -7.39 -12.95 15.99
N ASN A 384 -6.76 -13.64 15.06
CA ASN A 384 -5.52 -14.37 15.30
C ASN A 384 -4.44 -13.82 14.35
N VAL A 385 -3.26 -13.54 14.88
CA VAL A 385 -2.07 -13.15 14.12
C VAL A 385 -0.95 -14.10 14.50
N ALA A 386 -0.30 -14.68 13.53
CA ALA A 386 0.92 -15.46 13.72
C ALA A 386 2.00 -14.95 12.76
N LEU A 387 3.21 -14.79 13.27
CA LEU A 387 4.39 -14.39 12.52
C LEU A 387 5.54 -15.29 12.96
N THR A 388 6.18 -15.94 11.99
CA THR A 388 7.30 -16.83 12.25
C THR A 388 8.49 -16.38 11.40
N LEU A 389 9.62 -16.13 12.07
CA LEU A 389 10.90 -15.92 11.39
C LEU A 389 11.50 -17.29 11.06
N LEU A 390 11.60 -17.59 9.77
CA LEU A 390 12.20 -18.80 9.24
C LEU A 390 13.73 -18.60 9.09
N ASP A 391 14.49 -19.70 8.99
CA ASP A 391 15.93 -19.60 8.74
C ASP A 391 16.27 -18.85 7.44
N ASN A 392 15.37 -18.93 6.45
CA ASN A 392 15.51 -18.33 5.12
C ASN A 392 14.37 -17.38 4.74
N GLY A 393 13.61 -16.86 5.73
CA GLY A 393 12.47 -16.03 5.39
C GLY A 393 11.55 -15.68 6.54
N LEU A 394 10.31 -15.41 6.19
CA LEU A 394 9.26 -14.97 7.10
C LEU A 394 7.93 -15.62 6.69
N SER A 395 7.13 -16.04 7.66
CA SER A 395 5.72 -16.38 7.41
C SER A 395 4.79 -15.53 8.28
N ILE A 396 3.62 -15.20 7.74
CA ILE A 396 2.58 -14.45 8.42
C ILE A 396 1.23 -15.13 8.19
N ALA A 397 0.42 -15.23 9.23
CA ALA A 397 -0.97 -15.61 9.11
C ALA A 397 -1.83 -14.65 9.93
N LEU A 398 -2.95 -14.25 9.35
CA LEU A 398 -3.97 -13.42 9.98
C LEU A 398 -5.33 -14.06 9.72
N THR A 399 -6.09 -14.25 10.77
CA THR A 399 -7.48 -14.71 10.67
C THR A 399 -8.38 -13.76 11.45
N THR A 400 -9.51 -13.37 10.88
CA THR A 400 -10.56 -12.61 11.54
C THR A 400 -11.88 -13.35 11.37
N ASN A 401 -12.67 -13.43 12.44
CA ASN A 401 -13.97 -14.10 12.45
C ASN A 401 -14.95 -13.30 13.31
N ASP A 402 -16.06 -12.87 12.73
CA ASP A 402 -17.13 -12.13 13.43
C ASP A 402 -18.34 -13.02 13.80
N GLY A 403 -18.18 -14.33 13.65
CA GLY A 403 -19.24 -15.32 13.90
C GLY A 403 -20.14 -15.58 12.70
N ASN A 404 -20.12 -14.74 11.66
CA ASN A 404 -20.85 -14.90 10.41
C ASN A 404 -19.91 -15.18 9.24
N GLU A 405 -18.79 -14.47 9.21
CA GLU A 405 -17.79 -14.58 8.16
C GLU A 405 -16.41 -14.80 8.77
N GLU A 406 -15.64 -15.68 8.15
CA GLU A 406 -14.25 -15.87 8.44
C GLU A 406 -13.42 -15.40 7.24
N VAL A 407 -12.46 -14.51 7.49
CA VAL A 407 -11.49 -14.08 6.52
C VAL A 407 -10.10 -14.41 7.06
N SER A 408 -9.32 -15.12 6.26
CA SER A 408 -7.94 -15.42 6.60
C SER A 408 -7.00 -15.05 5.47
N MET A 409 -5.83 -14.58 5.86
CA MET A 409 -4.68 -14.37 4.99
C MET A 409 -3.52 -15.17 5.57
N ALA A 410 -2.87 -15.93 4.73
CA ALA A 410 -1.58 -16.53 5.08
C ALA A 410 -0.58 -16.22 3.97
N GLY A 411 0.67 -16.02 4.34
CA GLY A 411 1.73 -15.76 3.38
C GLY A 411 3.08 -16.18 3.92
N SER A 412 3.98 -16.45 2.99
CA SER A 412 5.39 -16.67 3.29
C SER A 412 6.25 -15.92 2.28
N PHE A 413 7.40 -15.52 2.75
CA PHE A 413 8.45 -14.96 1.91
C PHE A 413 9.74 -15.70 2.27
N THR A 414 10.32 -16.39 1.28
CA THR A 414 11.51 -17.24 1.48
C THR A 414 12.58 -16.94 0.44
N GLN A 415 13.82 -17.12 0.84
CA GLN A 415 14.98 -17.08 -0.06
C GLN A 415 15.58 -18.47 -0.18
N GLU A 416 15.88 -18.89 -1.41
CA GLU A 416 16.52 -20.14 -1.74
C GLU A 416 17.80 -19.88 -2.53
N ASP A 417 18.79 -20.75 -2.37
CA ASP A 417 20.04 -20.67 -3.12
C ASP A 417 19.83 -21.15 -4.56
N GLY A 418 20.40 -20.42 -5.52
CA GLY A 418 20.34 -20.74 -6.93
C GLY A 418 19.13 -20.18 -7.66
N VAL A 419 19.12 -20.36 -8.97
CA VAL A 419 18.07 -19.90 -9.89
C VAL A 419 17.73 -21.02 -10.87
N THR A 420 16.51 -21.02 -11.39
CA THR A 420 16.06 -21.97 -12.41
C THR A 420 16.08 -21.36 -13.81
N ILE A 421 16.07 -20.04 -13.92
CA ILE A 421 16.14 -19.33 -15.20
C ILE A 421 17.44 -19.70 -15.93
N THR A 422 17.32 -20.03 -17.21
CA THR A 422 18.44 -20.41 -18.07
C THR A 422 18.79 -19.35 -19.09
N ASP A 423 17.84 -18.51 -19.45
CA ASP A 423 18.03 -17.37 -20.36
C ASP A 423 18.21 -16.10 -19.53
N THR A 424 19.45 -15.63 -19.44
CA THR A 424 19.88 -14.48 -18.62
C THR A 424 20.27 -13.29 -19.47
N GLU A 425 20.08 -13.38 -20.81
CA GLU A 425 20.37 -12.28 -21.71
C GLU A 425 19.19 -11.29 -21.80
N ALA A 426 19.49 -10.07 -22.21
CA ALA A 426 18.48 -9.08 -22.52
C ALA A 426 17.59 -9.58 -23.68
N PRO A 427 16.27 -9.62 -23.54
CA PRO A 427 15.38 -10.04 -24.60
C PRO A 427 15.34 -9.02 -25.74
N THR A 428 15.01 -9.50 -26.94
CA THR A 428 14.67 -8.57 -28.04
C THR A 428 13.36 -7.90 -27.73
N ALA A 429 13.35 -6.57 -27.69
CA ALA A 429 12.21 -5.79 -27.19
C ALA A 429 11.88 -4.59 -28.08
N THR A 430 10.62 -4.15 -28.04
CA THR A 430 10.18 -2.85 -28.55
C THR A 430 10.49 -1.78 -27.49
N LEU A 431 11.12 -0.67 -27.86
CA LEU A 431 11.37 0.41 -26.90
C LEU A 431 10.06 1.06 -26.46
N LEU A 432 9.88 1.29 -25.17
CA LEU A 432 8.68 1.95 -24.62
C LEU A 432 8.40 3.29 -25.29
N ARG A 433 9.40 4.07 -25.62
CA ARG A 433 9.22 5.36 -26.33
C ARG A 433 8.50 5.20 -27.68
N ASP A 434 8.76 4.10 -28.41
CA ASP A 434 8.10 3.84 -29.69
C ASP A 434 6.63 3.43 -29.46
N VAL A 435 6.35 2.71 -28.38
CA VAL A 435 4.98 2.40 -27.94
C VAL A 435 4.23 3.67 -27.58
N VAL A 436 4.84 4.58 -26.81
CA VAL A 436 4.27 5.88 -26.44
C VAL A 436 3.90 6.67 -27.69
N LYS A 437 4.84 6.81 -28.62
CA LYS A 437 4.64 7.51 -29.88
C LYS A 437 3.44 6.99 -30.67
N ASN A 438 3.37 5.68 -30.89
CA ASN A 438 2.29 5.06 -31.66
C ASN A 438 0.95 5.15 -30.94
N THR A 439 0.94 4.95 -29.62
CA THR A 439 -0.27 5.06 -28.79
C THR A 439 -0.85 6.47 -28.84
N VAL A 440 0.00 7.49 -28.69
CA VAL A 440 -0.43 8.89 -28.75
C VAL A 440 -0.97 9.21 -30.16
N ALA A 441 -0.27 8.79 -31.22
CA ALA A 441 -0.75 8.98 -32.59
C ALA A 441 -2.13 8.37 -32.82
N MET A 442 -2.35 7.16 -32.33
CA MET A 442 -3.66 6.48 -32.44
C MET A 442 -4.76 7.24 -31.70
N PHE A 443 -4.51 7.68 -30.46
CA PHE A 443 -5.51 8.41 -29.68
C PHE A 443 -5.85 9.77 -30.29
N TYR A 444 -4.87 10.51 -30.79
CA TYR A 444 -5.11 11.80 -31.45
C TYR A 444 -5.87 11.62 -32.76
N ALA A 445 -5.50 10.64 -33.59
CA ALA A 445 -6.23 10.35 -34.82
C ALA A 445 -7.71 9.95 -34.56
N ALA A 446 -7.99 9.31 -33.42
CA ALA A 446 -9.34 8.95 -33.04
C ALA A 446 -10.19 10.16 -32.55
N GLN A 447 -9.57 11.27 -32.19
CA GLN A 447 -10.22 12.49 -31.71
C GLN A 447 -10.51 13.50 -32.83
N GLU A 448 -9.87 13.38 -34.00
CA GLU A 448 -10.22 14.25 -35.12
C GLU A 448 -11.69 14.04 -35.51
N PRO A 449 -12.51 15.10 -35.54
CA PRO A 449 -13.90 14.98 -35.97
C PRO A 449 -13.90 14.46 -37.40
N VAL A 450 -14.60 13.37 -37.66
CA VAL A 450 -14.94 12.93 -39.02
C VAL A 450 -15.60 14.12 -39.67
N GLU A 451 -14.90 14.82 -40.62
CA GLU A 451 -15.54 15.84 -41.44
C GLU A 451 -16.73 15.18 -42.10
N GLU A 452 -17.93 15.54 -41.66
CA GLU A 452 -19.15 15.20 -42.38
C GLU A 452 -19.01 15.76 -43.81
N GLU A 453 -18.74 14.89 -44.75
CA GLU A 453 -18.86 15.19 -46.17
C GLU A 453 -20.24 15.82 -46.41
N THR A 454 -20.26 17.15 -46.33
CA THR A 454 -21.49 17.92 -46.57
C THR A 454 -22.00 17.56 -47.95
N ALA A 455 -23.12 16.90 -47.92
CA ALA A 455 -23.97 16.49 -49.00
C ALA A 455 -23.93 17.46 -50.17
N VAL A 456 -23.58 16.92 -51.30
CA VAL A 456 -23.81 17.46 -52.63
C VAL A 456 -25.22 18.00 -52.70
N THR A 457 -25.35 19.29 -52.85
CA THR A 457 -26.52 19.98 -53.35
C THR A 457 -26.86 19.46 -54.71
N VAL A 458 -27.91 18.68 -54.83
CA VAL A 458 -28.61 18.49 -56.11
C VAL A 458 -29.45 19.70 -56.32
N ALA A 459 -29.01 20.56 -57.23
CA ALA A 459 -29.87 21.53 -57.86
C ALA A 459 -30.68 20.80 -59.00
N GLU A 460 -31.93 20.97 -58.96
CA GLU A 460 -33.04 21.09 -59.91
C GLU A 460 -34.28 20.40 -59.47
#